data_0b33e91ce64bb547895431ce99a756f4
#
_entry.id   0b33e91ce64bb547895431ce99a756f4
#
_cell.length_a   1.000
_cell.length_b   1.000
_cell.length_c   1.000
_cell.angle_alpha   90.00
_cell.angle_beta   90.00
_cell.angle_gamma   90.00
#
_symmetry.space_group_name_H-M   'P 1'
#
loop_
_entity.id
_entity.type
_entity.pdbx_description
1 polymer ?
#
loop_
_entity_poly.entity_id
_entity_poly.type
_entity_poly.pdbx_seq_one_letter_code
_entity_poly.pdbx_strand_id
1 'polypeptide(L)'
;MNSLSRRPRAAICDFDGTIADTRPVILATFHRTFDAMHMAQHTDEEIAATIGLPLVEAFPVLEPMDAEKAAECTACYRRLFFEVNDRIGVKMFPGVADTLRRMHKSGMILTIATSRGRQSVIDFIRSFRLDDSITYIIAAEDVTHAKPDAEPVI
;
A
#
# COMPACT_ATOMS: atom_id res chain seq x y z
N MET A 1 11.38 -40.70 4.79
CA MET A 1 10.63 -40.14 3.64
C MET A 1 11.07 -38.69 3.51
N ASN A 2 11.96 -38.37 2.55
CA ASN A 2 12.46 -37.03 2.32
C ASN A 2 11.34 -36.19 1.66
N SER A 3 10.68 -35.34 2.43
CA SER A 3 9.95 -34.22 1.87
C SER A 3 10.98 -33.30 1.20
N LEU A 4 11.14 -33.43 -0.12
CA LEU A 4 11.81 -32.43 -0.92
C LEU A 4 11.04 -31.12 -0.70
N SER A 5 11.58 -30.25 0.14
CA SER A 5 11.04 -28.90 0.31
C SER A 5 11.16 -28.20 -1.05
N ARG A 6 10.06 -28.18 -1.81
CA ARG A 6 10.01 -27.42 -3.05
C ARG A 6 10.31 -25.98 -2.72
N ARG A 7 11.43 -25.47 -3.21
CA ARG A 7 11.74 -24.04 -3.06
C ARG A 7 10.63 -23.24 -3.73
N PRO A 8 10.08 -22.22 -3.06
CA PRO A 8 9.08 -21.36 -3.67
C PRO A 8 9.65 -20.74 -4.95
N ARG A 9 8.83 -20.70 -6.01
CA ARG A 9 9.23 -20.14 -7.31
C ARG A 9 8.82 -18.69 -7.46
N ALA A 10 7.84 -18.25 -6.67
CA ALA A 10 7.34 -16.89 -6.67
C ALA A 10 7.05 -16.44 -5.24
N ALA A 11 7.09 -15.14 -5.01
CA ALA A 11 6.60 -14.48 -3.81
C ALA A 11 5.71 -13.32 -4.22
N ILE A 12 4.53 -13.26 -3.59
CA ILE A 12 3.59 -12.14 -3.72
C ILE A 12 3.66 -11.38 -2.40
N CYS A 13 4.10 -10.14 -2.46
CA CYS A 13 4.31 -9.28 -1.29
C CYS A 13 3.21 -8.22 -1.23
N ASP A 14 2.71 -7.94 -0.05
CA ASP A 14 1.98 -6.71 0.19
C ASP A 14 2.95 -5.52 0.24
N PHE A 15 2.44 -4.30 0.10
CA PHE A 15 3.25 -3.09 0.04
C PHE A 15 3.24 -2.32 1.36
N ASP A 16 2.06 -1.85 1.79
CA ASP A 16 1.90 -1.00 2.97
C ASP A 16 2.11 -1.81 4.26
N GLY A 17 3.11 -1.44 5.07
CA GLY A 17 3.44 -2.18 6.28
C GLY A 17 4.24 -3.47 6.07
N THR A 18 4.58 -3.83 4.82
CA THR A 18 5.35 -5.03 4.46
C THR A 18 6.66 -4.67 3.77
N ILE A 19 6.61 -4.00 2.63
CA ILE A 19 7.80 -3.49 1.91
C ILE A 19 8.14 -2.09 2.42
N ALA A 20 7.13 -1.24 2.55
CA ALA A 20 7.24 0.16 2.86
C ALA A 20 6.61 0.50 4.22
N ASP A 21 7.34 1.26 5.04
CA ASP A 21 6.81 1.87 6.26
C ASP A 21 6.02 3.13 5.88
N THR A 22 4.78 2.90 5.47
CA THR A 22 3.87 3.95 5.01
C THR A 22 3.01 4.53 6.13
N ARG A 23 2.97 3.87 7.29
CA ARG A 23 2.09 4.27 8.40
C ARG A 23 2.22 5.75 8.78
N PRO A 24 3.42 6.33 8.97
CA PRO A 24 3.54 7.74 9.35
C PRO A 24 2.94 8.70 8.31
N VAL A 25 3.15 8.43 7.02
CA VAL A 25 2.61 9.26 5.93
C VAL A 25 1.11 9.09 5.82
N ILE A 26 0.60 7.86 5.95
CA ILE A 26 -0.84 7.57 5.91
C ILE A 26 -1.57 8.31 7.04
N LEU A 27 -1.13 8.14 8.28
CA LEU A 27 -1.73 8.79 9.45
C LEU A 27 -1.77 10.30 9.29
N ALA A 28 -0.63 10.92 8.95
CA ALA A 28 -0.55 12.36 8.75
C ALA A 28 -1.46 12.85 7.60
N THR A 29 -1.63 12.04 6.55
CA THR A 29 -2.51 12.39 5.44
C THR A 29 -3.99 12.31 5.83
N PHE A 30 -4.39 11.29 6.61
CA PHE A 30 -5.76 11.20 7.13
C PHE A 30 -6.09 12.41 8.00
N HIS A 31 -5.25 12.76 8.98
CA HIS A 31 -5.46 13.94 9.83
C HIS A 31 -5.60 15.22 9.02
N ARG A 32 -4.72 15.45 8.04
CA ARG A 32 -4.85 16.61 7.14
C ARG A 32 -6.11 16.56 6.28
N THR A 33 -6.57 15.37 5.91
CA THR A 33 -7.81 15.22 5.14
C THR A 33 -9.02 15.57 6.02
N PHE A 34 -9.06 15.10 7.27
CA PHE A 34 -10.12 15.47 8.21
C PHE A 34 -10.19 16.99 8.42
N ASP A 35 -9.04 17.64 8.62
CA ASP A 35 -8.99 19.10 8.73
C ASP A 35 -9.54 19.79 7.48
N ALA A 36 -9.09 19.38 6.30
CA ALA A 36 -9.47 19.97 5.02
C ALA A 36 -10.96 19.76 4.67
N MET A 37 -11.53 18.65 5.13
CA MET A 37 -12.92 18.27 4.88
C MET A 37 -13.86 18.65 6.04
N HIS A 38 -13.34 19.35 7.07
CA HIS A 38 -14.07 19.74 8.30
C HIS A 38 -14.74 18.56 9.00
N MET A 39 -14.06 17.43 9.06
CA MET A 39 -14.49 16.19 9.71
C MET A 39 -13.93 16.09 11.13
N ALA A 40 -14.52 15.19 11.94
CA ALA A 40 -13.97 14.88 13.25
C ALA A 40 -12.59 14.23 13.13
N GLN A 41 -11.69 14.51 14.06
CA GLN A 41 -10.40 13.83 14.16
C GLN A 41 -10.59 12.44 14.78
N HIS A 42 -9.84 11.47 14.25
CA HIS A 42 -9.78 10.11 14.76
C HIS A 42 -8.38 9.81 15.32
N THR A 43 -8.28 8.83 16.19
CA THR A 43 -6.99 8.40 16.75
C THR A 43 -6.14 7.70 15.71
N ASP A 44 -4.82 7.69 15.92
CA ASP A 44 -3.88 6.96 15.06
C ASP A 44 -4.20 5.46 15.00
N GLU A 45 -4.71 4.87 16.08
CA GLU A 45 -5.11 3.48 16.17
C GLU A 45 -6.34 3.18 15.31
N GLU A 46 -7.37 4.05 15.34
CA GLU A 46 -8.57 3.92 14.51
C GLU A 46 -8.20 4.03 13.03
N ILE A 47 -7.41 5.02 12.66
CA ILE A 47 -6.93 5.19 11.28
C ILE A 47 -6.09 3.97 10.86
N ALA A 48 -5.16 3.52 11.70
CA ALA A 48 -4.29 2.39 11.39
C ALA A 48 -5.08 1.09 11.15
N ALA A 49 -6.22 0.89 11.81
CA ALA A 49 -7.10 -0.25 11.59
C ALA A 49 -7.73 -0.29 10.19
N THR A 50 -7.75 0.83 9.47
CA THR A 50 -8.27 0.91 8.09
C THR A 50 -7.17 0.71 7.03
N ILE A 51 -5.90 0.64 7.42
CA ILE A 51 -4.79 0.44 6.46
C ILE A 51 -4.95 -0.92 5.78
N GLY A 52 -4.93 -0.89 4.45
CA GLY A 52 -5.15 -2.07 3.61
C GLY A 52 -6.52 -2.05 2.92
N LEU A 53 -7.49 -1.30 3.43
CA LEU A 53 -8.76 -1.06 2.73
C LEU A 53 -8.57 -0.06 1.58
N PRO A 54 -9.40 -0.15 0.52
CA PRO A 54 -9.56 0.94 -0.42
C PRO A 54 -10.00 2.22 0.31
N LEU A 55 -9.48 3.39 -0.09
CA LEU A 55 -9.80 4.66 0.60
C LEU A 55 -11.30 4.96 0.65
N VAL A 56 -12.04 4.62 -0.41
CA VAL A 56 -13.50 4.81 -0.47
C VAL A 56 -14.26 3.97 0.56
N GLU A 57 -13.64 2.92 1.09
CA GLU A 57 -14.16 2.07 2.15
C GLU A 57 -13.62 2.48 3.52
N ALA A 58 -12.36 2.94 3.58
CA ALA A 58 -11.69 3.35 4.82
C ALA A 58 -12.38 4.55 5.49
N PHE A 59 -12.77 5.57 4.71
CA PHE A 59 -13.45 6.75 5.26
C PHE A 59 -14.82 6.42 5.88
N PRO A 60 -15.71 5.64 5.23
CA PRO A 60 -17.00 5.24 5.86
C PRO A 60 -16.85 4.36 7.12
N VAL A 61 -15.73 3.64 7.28
CA VAL A 61 -15.42 2.89 8.51
C VAL A 61 -15.12 3.83 9.68
N LEU A 62 -14.41 4.93 9.40
CA LEU A 62 -14.06 5.93 10.42
C LEU A 62 -15.23 6.82 10.80
N GLU A 63 -15.96 7.32 9.82
CA GLU A 63 -17.13 8.16 10.03
C GLU A 63 -18.21 7.80 9.00
N PRO A 64 -19.43 7.42 9.42
CA PRO A 64 -20.52 7.07 8.49
C PRO A 64 -20.80 8.19 7.50
N MET A 65 -20.73 7.87 6.21
CA MET A 65 -20.94 8.82 5.11
C MET A 65 -21.51 8.10 3.89
N ASP A 66 -22.08 8.85 2.95
CA ASP A 66 -22.50 8.33 1.65
C ASP A 66 -21.33 8.16 0.68
N ALA A 67 -21.60 7.54 -0.45
CA ALA A 67 -20.57 7.24 -1.46
C ALA A 67 -19.99 8.51 -2.11
N GLU A 68 -20.78 9.58 -2.25
CA GLU A 68 -20.33 10.85 -2.81
C GLU A 68 -19.30 11.51 -1.88
N LYS A 69 -19.61 11.59 -0.60
CA LYS A 69 -18.70 12.13 0.42
C LYS A 69 -17.44 11.31 0.56
N ALA A 70 -17.53 9.97 0.51
CA ALA A 70 -16.36 9.08 0.53
C ALA A 70 -15.45 9.30 -0.68
N ALA A 71 -16.01 9.54 -1.86
CA ALA A 71 -15.25 9.88 -3.06
C ALA A 71 -14.55 11.24 -2.95
N GLU A 72 -15.21 12.28 -2.39
CA GLU A 72 -14.60 13.59 -2.12
C GLU A 72 -13.43 13.47 -1.14
N CYS A 73 -13.61 12.75 -0.04
CA CYS A 73 -12.55 12.51 0.95
C CYS A 73 -11.36 11.78 0.31
N THR A 74 -11.64 10.76 -0.51
CA THR A 74 -10.61 10.01 -1.26
C THR A 74 -9.83 10.92 -2.21
N ALA A 75 -10.50 11.80 -2.95
CA ALA A 75 -9.85 12.75 -3.84
C ALA A 75 -8.98 13.76 -3.08
N CYS A 76 -9.50 14.28 -1.96
CA CYS A 76 -8.76 15.17 -1.06
C CYS A 76 -7.50 14.48 -0.50
N TYR A 77 -7.66 13.25 0.03
CA TYR A 77 -6.55 12.44 0.53
C TYR A 77 -5.46 12.23 -0.53
N ARG A 78 -5.82 11.80 -1.73
CA ARG A 78 -4.86 11.55 -2.82
C ARG A 78 -4.05 12.81 -3.16
N ARG A 79 -4.68 13.97 -3.19
CA ARG A 79 -3.99 15.25 -3.43
C ARG A 79 -3.02 15.57 -2.28
N LEU A 80 -3.47 15.46 -1.02
CA LEU A 80 -2.66 15.78 0.17
C LEU A 80 -1.53 14.77 0.39
N PHE A 81 -1.71 13.52 -0.03
CA PHE A 81 -0.71 12.46 0.13
C PHE A 81 0.64 12.84 -0.47
N PHE A 82 0.65 13.42 -1.66
CA PHE A 82 1.91 13.83 -2.31
C PHE A 82 2.63 14.89 -1.49
N GLU A 83 1.91 15.91 -1.00
CA GLU A 83 2.49 16.96 -0.16
C GLU A 83 3.03 16.43 1.17
N VAL A 84 2.31 15.51 1.80
CA VAL A 84 2.74 14.88 3.06
C VAL A 84 3.93 13.98 2.82
N ASN A 85 3.90 13.18 1.75
CA ASN A 85 5.00 12.30 1.39
C ASN A 85 6.29 13.07 1.09
N ASP A 86 6.22 14.22 0.42
CA ASP A 86 7.38 15.07 0.15
C ASP A 86 8.02 15.61 1.45
N ARG A 87 7.25 15.77 2.51
CA ARG A 87 7.73 16.26 3.81
C ARG A 87 8.25 15.16 4.72
N ILE A 88 7.53 14.05 4.84
CA ILE A 88 7.84 12.94 5.77
C ILE A 88 8.73 11.91 5.09
N GLY A 89 8.40 11.54 3.84
CA GLY A 89 9.03 10.48 3.06
C GLY A 89 8.64 9.08 3.53
N VAL A 90 8.14 8.27 2.61
CA VAL A 90 7.93 6.83 2.87
C VAL A 90 9.29 6.14 2.88
N LYS A 91 9.56 5.35 3.92
CA LYS A 91 10.79 4.58 4.07
C LYS A 91 10.55 3.12 3.75
N MET A 92 11.57 2.44 3.28
CA MET A 92 11.57 0.98 3.20
C MET A 92 12.00 0.40 4.54
N PHE A 93 11.38 -0.71 4.96
CA PHE A 93 11.82 -1.39 6.17
C PHE A 93 13.27 -1.89 6.02
N PRO A 94 14.06 -1.89 7.12
CA PRO A 94 15.44 -2.34 7.09
C PRO A 94 15.57 -3.76 6.54
N GLY A 95 16.53 -3.97 5.63
CA GLY A 95 16.85 -5.27 5.04
C GLY A 95 15.91 -5.74 3.92
N VAL A 96 14.79 -5.07 3.66
CA VAL A 96 13.83 -5.46 2.61
C VAL A 96 14.47 -5.37 1.23
N ALA A 97 15.13 -4.25 0.89
CA ALA A 97 15.76 -4.09 -0.42
C ALA A 97 16.76 -5.21 -0.73
N ASP A 98 17.62 -5.55 0.22
CA ASP A 98 18.61 -6.60 0.04
C ASP A 98 17.98 -7.99 -0.05
N THR A 99 16.89 -8.20 0.69
CA THR A 99 16.13 -9.45 0.63
C THR A 99 15.49 -9.63 -0.74
N LEU A 100 14.79 -8.62 -1.26
CA LEU A 100 14.17 -8.66 -2.59
C LEU A 100 15.21 -8.90 -3.69
N ARG A 101 16.36 -8.21 -3.65
CA ARG A 101 17.46 -8.45 -4.61
C ARG A 101 17.99 -9.86 -4.55
N ARG A 102 18.19 -10.44 -3.34
CA ARG A 102 18.65 -11.84 -3.17
C ARG A 102 17.62 -12.84 -3.69
N MET A 103 16.33 -12.62 -3.40
CA MET A 103 15.26 -13.47 -3.91
C MET A 103 15.20 -13.44 -5.43
N HIS A 104 15.26 -12.25 -6.04
CA HIS A 104 15.32 -12.09 -7.50
C HIS A 104 16.53 -12.81 -8.11
N LYS A 105 17.73 -12.59 -7.55
CA LYS A 105 18.96 -13.26 -8.00
C LYS A 105 18.91 -14.78 -7.88
N SER A 106 18.10 -15.32 -6.98
CA SER A 106 17.86 -16.77 -6.87
C SER A 106 16.90 -17.32 -7.93
N GLY A 107 16.39 -16.47 -8.83
CA GLY A 107 15.43 -16.83 -9.88
C GLY A 107 13.97 -16.83 -9.43
N MET A 108 13.66 -16.23 -8.27
CA MET A 108 12.30 -16.11 -7.78
C MET A 108 11.55 -14.99 -8.51
N ILE A 109 10.32 -15.26 -8.93
CA ILE A 109 9.41 -14.24 -9.46
C ILE A 109 8.87 -13.43 -8.27
N LEU A 110 9.05 -12.10 -8.31
CA LEU A 110 8.58 -11.22 -7.24
C LEU A 110 7.43 -10.35 -7.77
N THR A 111 6.30 -10.41 -7.06
CA THR A 111 5.09 -9.64 -7.38
C THR A 111 4.69 -8.82 -6.15
N ILE A 112 4.21 -7.61 -6.38
CA ILE A 112 3.56 -6.80 -5.35
C ILE A 112 2.06 -6.83 -5.63
N ALA A 113 1.24 -7.14 -4.60
CA ALA A 113 -0.23 -7.05 -4.66
C ALA A 113 -0.72 -6.10 -3.57
N THR A 114 -1.30 -4.96 -3.96
CA THR A 114 -1.61 -3.86 -3.04
C THR A 114 -2.91 -3.16 -3.38
N SER A 115 -3.58 -2.59 -2.37
CA SER A 115 -4.73 -1.67 -2.54
C SER A 115 -4.30 -0.23 -2.87
N ARG A 116 -3.00 0.02 -3.02
CA ARG A 116 -2.43 1.33 -3.37
C ARG A 116 -2.47 1.55 -4.87
N GLY A 117 -2.50 2.82 -5.29
CA GLY A 117 -2.39 3.21 -6.71
C GLY A 117 -1.01 2.87 -7.29
N ARG A 118 -1.00 2.33 -8.51
CA ARG A 118 0.16 1.82 -9.24
C ARG A 118 1.34 2.79 -9.30
N GLN A 119 1.07 4.06 -9.65
CA GLN A 119 2.14 5.04 -9.84
C GLN A 119 2.95 5.26 -8.57
N SER A 120 2.28 5.34 -7.42
CA SER A 120 2.93 5.51 -6.11
C SER A 120 3.87 4.34 -5.77
N VAL A 121 3.51 3.11 -6.13
CA VAL A 121 4.35 1.92 -5.93
C VAL A 121 5.56 1.94 -6.86
N ILE A 122 5.34 2.27 -8.14
CA ILE A 122 6.42 2.37 -9.13
C ILE A 122 7.47 3.40 -8.70
N ASP A 123 7.04 4.60 -8.31
CA ASP A 123 7.94 5.68 -7.90
C ASP A 123 8.77 5.28 -6.66
N PHE A 124 8.13 4.60 -5.71
CA PHE A 124 8.81 4.07 -4.53
C PHE A 124 9.86 3.00 -4.91
N ILE A 125 9.49 1.99 -5.70
CA ILE A 125 10.40 0.91 -6.13
C ILE A 125 11.60 1.49 -6.89
N ARG A 126 11.39 2.47 -7.76
CA ARG A 126 12.45 3.18 -8.50
C ARG A 126 13.40 3.93 -7.57
N SER A 127 12.87 4.63 -6.56
CA SER A 127 13.71 5.38 -5.62
C SER A 127 14.72 4.49 -4.87
N PHE A 128 14.41 3.19 -4.72
CA PHE A 128 15.28 2.18 -4.12
C PHE A 128 16.04 1.32 -5.15
N ARG A 129 15.91 1.61 -6.46
CA ARG A 129 16.54 0.86 -7.57
C ARG A 129 16.20 -0.62 -7.51
N LEU A 130 14.91 -0.93 -7.41
CA LEU A 130 14.36 -2.29 -7.36
C LEU A 130 13.52 -2.64 -8.60
N ASP A 131 13.52 -1.78 -9.63
CA ASP A 131 12.77 -1.98 -10.87
C ASP A 131 13.07 -3.35 -11.48
N ASP A 132 14.33 -3.73 -11.56
CA ASP A 132 14.77 -5.01 -12.15
C ASP A 132 14.44 -6.22 -11.24
N SER A 133 14.07 -5.98 -9.97
CA SER A 133 13.81 -7.04 -9.00
C SER A 133 12.34 -7.41 -8.92
N ILE A 134 11.43 -6.50 -9.25
CA ILE A 134 9.99 -6.72 -9.20
C ILE A 134 9.47 -7.05 -10.59
N THR A 135 8.87 -8.22 -10.74
CA THR A 135 8.37 -8.72 -12.02
C THR A 135 7.00 -8.14 -12.37
N TYR A 136 6.09 -8.09 -11.41
CA TYR A 136 4.73 -7.58 -11.59
C TYR A 136 4.29 -6.75 -10.40
N ILE A 137 3.39 -5.79 -10.67
CA ILE A 137 2.68 -5.02 -9.66
C ILE A 137 1.19 -5.14 -9.98
N ILE A 138 0.42 -5.70 -9.04
CA ILE A 138 -1.04 -5.70 -9.06
C ILE A 138 -1.48 -4.62 -8.06
N ALA A 139 -2.03 -3.54 -8.59
CA ALA A 139 -2.43 -2.35 -7.85
C ALA A 139 -3.96 -2.22 -7.77
N ALA A 140 -4.46 -1.21 -7.10
CA ALA A 140 -5.90 -0.96 -6.95
C ALA A 140 -6.65 -0.87 -8.29
N GLU A 141 -5.98 -0.38 -9.33
CA GLU A 141 -6.56 -0.17 -10.67
C GLU A 141 -6.69 -1.45 -11.50
N ASP A 142 -6.05 -2.55 -11.07
CA ASP A 142 -5.97 -3.79 -11.84
C ASP A 142 -7.04 -4.80 -11.46
N VAL A 143 -7.79 -4.55 -10.38
CA VAL A 143 -8.75 -5.51 -9.83
C VAL A 143 -10.12 -4.88 -9.67
N THR A 144 -11.13 -5.70 -9.83
CA THR A 144 -12.53 -5.33 -9.56
C THR A 144 -12.86 -5.54 -8.07
N HIS A 145 -12.29 -6.60 -7.48
CA HIS A 145 -12.49 -6.93 -6.08
C HIS A 145 -11.15 -6.84 -5.34
N ALA A 146 -11.10 -5.88 -4.41
CA ALA A 146 -9.91 -5.66 -3.59
C ALA A 146 -9.73 -6.77 -2.54
N LYS A 147 -8.55 -6.84 -1.93
CA LYS A 147 -8.32 -7.69 -0.76
C LYS A 147 -9.38 -7.41 0.33
N PRO A 148 -9.97 -8.43 0.97
CA PRO A 148 -9.50 -9.82 1.08
C PRO A 148 -9.93 -10.77 -0.04
N ASP A 149 -10.51 -10.30 -1.15
CA ASP A 149 -10.76 -11.15 -2.30
C ASP A 149 -9.46 -11.75 -2.84
N ALA A 150 -9.55 -12.93 -3.46
CA ALA A 150 -8.38 -13.61 -4.02
C ALA A 150 -7.92 -13.02 -5.36
N GLU A 151 -8.74 -12.20 -6.02
CA GLU A 151 -8.46 -11.63 -7.35
C GLU A 151 -7.04 -11.03 -7.47
N PRO A 152 -6.51 -10.27 -6.50
CA PRO A 152 -5.16 -9.69 -6.62
C PRO A 152 -4.02 -10.72 -6.59
N VAL A 153 -4.28 -12.00 -6.30
CA VAL A 153 -3.25 -13.04 -6.10
C VAL A 153 -3.46 -14.31 -6.92
N ILE A 154 -4.46 -14.35 -7.81
CA ILE A 154 -4.74 -15.50 -8.69
C ILE A 154 -4.34 -15.28 -10.15
#